data_9d0e8b98642972bfe5b007c8f8ab89b8
#
_entry.id   9d0e8b98642972bfe5b007c8f8ab89b8
#
_cell.length_a   1.000
_cell.length_b   1.000
_cell.length_c   1.000
_cell.angle_alpha   90.00
_cell.angle_beta   90.00
_cell.angle_gamma   90.00
#
_symmetry.space_group_name_H-M   'P 1'
#
loop_
_entity.id
_entity.type
_entity.pdbx_description
1 polymer ?
#
loop_
_entity_poly.entity_id
_entity_poly.type
_entity_poly.pdbx_seq_one_letter_code
_entity_poly.pdbx_strand_id
1 'polypeptide(L)'
;MAKGAVTKLKFNSPIISTSDQLISTNELLDRLKALHEELASLDQDNTDLTGLDKYRDALVSRKLLKHKDVGIRAFTACCLSDILRLYAPDAPYTDAQLTDIFKLVLSQFEQLGDQENGYHIQQTYLITKLLEYRSIVLLADLPSSNNLLIELFHIFYDPNKSFPARLFNVIGGILGEVISEFDSVPLEVLRLIFNKFLTYNPNEIPEGLNVTSDCGYEVSLILCDTYSNRMSRHLTKYYSEIIHEATNDDNNSRLLTVVVKLHKLVLRLWETVPELINAVIGFIYHELSSENELFRKEATKLIGQILTSYSDLNFVSTHSDTFKAWISKIADISPDVRVEWTESIPQIIATREDIFKELNQALAKTFIDSDPRVRRTSVMIFNKVPVTEIWKNITNKAIYTSLLHLAREKHKEVRELCINTMAKFYSNSLNEIERTYQNKEIWEIIDTIPSTLYNLYYINDLNINEQVDSVIFEYLLPFEPDNDKRVHRLLTVLSHFDKKAFTSFFRFQCKTNQNILRYIQIY
;
A
#
# COMPACT_ATOMS: atom_id res chain seq x y z
N MET A 1 -21.47 49.35 18.53
CA MET A 1 -22.15 48.08 18.25
C MET A 1 -23.23 47.94 19.29
N ALA A 2 -24.50 47.83 18.88
CA ALA A 2 -25.62 47.63 19.81
C ALA A 2 -25.43 46.26 20.50
N LYS A 3 -25.43 46.25 21.85
CA LYS A 3 -25.53 44.98 22.61
C LYS A 3 -26.85 44.31 22.21
N GLY A 4 -26.77 43.18 21.51
CA GLY A 4 -27.93 42.33 21.21
C GLY A 4 -28.68 42.00 22.50
N ALA A 5 -29.99 41.89 22.43
CA ALA A 5 -30.81 41.52 23.59
C ALA A 5 -30.36 40.10 24.04
N VAL A 6 -29.95 39.98 25.31
CA VAL A 6 -29.58 38.71 25.94
C VAL A 6 -30.75 37.77 25.91
N THR A 7 -30.61 36.62 25.26
CA THR A 7 -31.68 35.59 25.15
C THR A 7 -31.71 34.75 26.43
N LYS A 8 -32.87 34.56 27.02
CA LYS A 8 -33.07 33.75 28.22
C LYS A 8 -33.77 32.42 27.85
N LEU A 9 -33.38 31.36 28.52
CA LEU A 9 -34.07 30.08 28.43
C LEU A 9 -35.52 30.25 28.91
N LYS A 10 -36.47 29.89 28.09
CA LYS A 10 -37.90 29.95 28.41
C LYS A 10 -38.41 28.67 29.08
N PHE A 11 -37.77 27.53 28.79
CA PHE A 11 -38.08 26.24 29.38
C PHE A 11 -37.94 26.30 30.92
N ASN A 12 -38.98 25.89 31.64
CA ASN A 12 -38.97 25.98 33.11
C ASN A 12 -39.51 24.71 33.80
N SER A 13 -39.71 23.60 33.10
CA SER A 13 -40.21 22.35 33.68
C SER A 13 -39.09 21.56 34.37
N PRO A 14 -39.31 20.90 35.50
CA PRO A 14 -38.32 20.05 36.15
C PRO A 14 -38.07 18.78 35.30
N ILE A 15 -36.77 18.36 35.22
CA ILE A 15 -36.35 17.15 34.51
C ILE A 15 -35.85 16.04 35.45
N ILE A 16 -35.94 16.25 36.75
CA ILE A 16 -35.66 15.25 37.79
C ILE A 16 -36.89 15.06 38.65
N SER A 17 -37.33 13.82 38.85
CA SER A 17 -38.40 13.47 39.80
C SER A 17 -37.94 13.74 41.23
N THR A 18 -38.80 14.45 41.99
CA THR A 18 -38.67 14.67 43.44
C THR A 18 -39.67 13.81 44.18
N SER A 19 -39.58 13.75 45.52
CA SER A 19 -40.57 13.03 46.36
C SER A 19 -41.99 13.53 46.14
N ASP A 20 -42.16 14.81 45.86
CA ASP A 20 -43.46 15.48 45.74
C ASP A 20 -43.99 15.53 44.31
N GLN A 21 -43.10 15.27 43.31
CA GLN A 21 -43.47 15.29 41.90
C GLN A 21 -42.79 14.14 41.14
N LEU A 22 -43.55 13.03 40.93
CA LEU A 22 -43.15 11.92 40.11
C LEU A 22 -43.41 12.27 38.64
N ILE A 23 -42.38 12.12 37.82
CA ILE A 23 -42.43 12.33 36.35
C ILE A 23 -42.46 10.97 35.67
N SER A 24 -43.44 10.73 34.82
CA SER A 24 -43.48 9.50 34.01
C SER A 24 -42.38 9.49 32.94
N THR A 25 -42.01 8.31 32.47
CA THR A 25 -40.95 8.17 31.42
C THR A 25 -41.30 8.96 30.15
N ASN A 26 -42.55 8.88 29.69
CA ASN A 26 -43.00 9.60 28.50
C ASN A 26 -42.96 11.12 28.71
N GLU A 27 -43.44 11.58 29.85
CA GLU A 27 -43.41 13.00 30.19
C GLU A 27 -41.97 13.54 30.33
N LEU A 28 -41.06 12.74 30.90
CA LEU A 28 -39.66 13.10 31.00
C LEU A 28 -39.00 13.19 29.60
N LEU A 29 -39.33 12.27 28.71
CA LEU A 29 -38.88 12.29 27.32
C LEU A 29 -39.34 13.54 26.59
N ASP A 30 -40.64 13.91 26.72
CA ASP A 30 -41.19 15.11 26.09
C ASP A 30 -40.57 16.39 26.66
N ARG A 31 -40.30 16.44 27.96
CA ARG A 31 -39.60 17.56 28.61
C ARG A 31 -38.13 17.70 28.12
N LEU A 32 -37.40 16.59 28.02
CA LEU A 32 -36.01 16.60 27.49
C LEU A 32 -35.98 16.99 26.03
N LYS A 33 -36.95 16.56 25.23
CA LYS A 33 -37.09 16.97 23.84
C LYS A 33 -37.30 18.49 23.71
N ALA A 34 -38.26 19.05 24.48
CA ALA A 34 -38.50 20.50 24.48
C ALA A 34 -37.29 21.29 24.98
N LEU A 35 -36.56 20.79 25.99
CA LEU A 35 -35.34 21.40 26.48
C LEU A 35 -34.24 21.39 25.39
N HIS A 36 -34.04 20.27 24.72
CA HIS A 36 -33.08 20.15 23.64
C HIS A 36 -33.38 21.11 22.48
N GLU A 37 -34.64 21.16 22.02
CA GLU A 37 -35.05 22.06 20.93
C GLU A 37 -34.74 23.53 21.26
N GLU A 38 -34.95 23.94 22.50
CA GLU A 38 -34.66 25.29 22.93
C GLU A 38 -33.12 25.53 23.08
N LEU A 39 -32.37 24.61 23.73
CA LEU A 39 -30.93 24.72 23.88
C LEU A 39 -30.22 24.77 22.52
N ALA A 40 -30.65 23.98 21.56
CA ALA A 40 -30.11 23.96 20.21
C ALA A 40 -30.30 25.30 19.47
N SER A 41 -31.35 26.05 19.81
CA SER A 41 -31.66 27.36 19.19
C SER A 41 -30.92 28.55 19.83
N LEU A 42 -30.31 28.37 21.00
CA LEU A 42 -29.58 29.43 21.70
C LEU A 42 -28.22 29.68 21.05
N ASP A 43 -27.84 30.96 20.98
CA ASP A 43 -26.54 31.42 20.50
C ASP A 43 -25.58 31.63 21.69
N GLN A 44 -24.35 31.13 21.57
CA GLN A 44 -23.33 31.21 22.62
C GLN A 44 -23.05 32.64 23.11
N ASP A 45 -22.91 33.57 22.17
CA ASP A 45 -22.51 34.95 22.48
C ASP A 45 -23.59 35.78 23.14
N ASN A 46 -24.87 35.39 23.01
CA ASN A 46 -26.02 36.19 23.41
C ASN A 46 -26.93 35.48 24.43
N THR A 47 -26.46 34.42 25.10
CA THR A 47 -27.29 33.63 26.04
C THR A 47 -26.99 33.97 27.50
N ASP A 48 -28.04 34.13 28.31
CA ASP A 48 -27.94 34.24 29.75
C ASP A 48 -27.68 32.87 30.40
N LEU A 49 -26.42 32.63 30.78
CA LEU A 49 -25.98 31.36 31.37
C LEU A 49 -26.62 31.10 32.76
N THR A 50 -27.02 32.14 33.51
CA THR A 50 -27.58 31.97 34.87
C THR A 50 -28.89 31.17 34.88
N GLY A 51 -29.66 31.24 33.79
CA GLY A 51 -30.86 30.43 33.60
C GLY A 51 -30.59 28.95 33.30
N LEU A 52 -29.38 28.61 32.87
CA LEU A 52 -28.97 27.24 32.49
C LEU A 52 -28.45 26.42 33.68
N ASP A 53 -27.96 27.06 34.74
CA ASP A 53 -27.32 26.38 35.89
C ASP A 53 -28.13 25.25 36.48
N LYS A 54 -29.45 25.46 36.62
CA LYS A 54 -30.38 24.44 37.11
C LYS A 54 -30.41 23.17 36.25
N TYR A 55 -30.37 23.34 34.93
CA TYR A 55 -30.41 22.22 33.98
C TYR A 55 -29.04 21.59 33.81
N ARG A 56 -27.97 22.37 33.82
CA ARG A 56 -26.59 21.90 33.85
C ARG A 56 -26.40 20.87 34.96
N ASP A 57 -26.78 21.21 36.20
CA ASP A 57 -26.58 20.33 37.34
C ASP A 57 -27.56 19.12 37.33
N ALA A 58 -28.76 19.30 36.79
CA ALA A 58 -29.73 18.24 36.67
C ALA A 58 -29.38 17.19 35.63
N LEU A 59 -28.81 17.59 34.46
CA LEU A 59 -28.47 16.72 33.34
C LEU A 59 -27.38 15.69 33.68
N VAL A 60 -26.45 16.01 34.58
CA VAL A 60 -25.38 15.08 35.02
C VAL A 60 -25.84 14.11 36.13
N SER A 61 -27.12 14.13 36.50
CA SER A 61 -27.60 13.17 37.49
C SER A 61 -27.54 11.73 36.98
N ARG A 62 -27.17 10.80 37.86
CA ARG A 62 -27.14 9.35 37.51
C ARG A 62 -28.50 8.82 37.03
N LYS A 63 -29.60 9.44 37.45
CA LYS A 63 -30.95 9.07 37.02
C LYS A 63 -31.17 9.31 35.52
N LEU A 64 -30.53 10.33 34.94
CA LEU A 64 -30.60 10.64 33.51
C LEU A 64 -29.47 9.93 32.74
N LEU A 65 -28.22 10.05 33.19
CA LEU A 65 -27.06 9.47 32.50
C LEU A 65 -27.18 7.94 32.33
N LYS A 66 -27.75 7.23 33.31
CA LYS A 66 -27.92 5.77 33.33
C LYS A 66 -29.37 5.35 33.24
N HIS A 67 -30.22 6.18 32.64
CA HIS A 67 -31.64 5.86 32.51
C HIS A 67 -31.84 4.62 31.61
N LYS A 68 -32.84 3.78 31.92
CA LYS A 68 -33.14 2.54 31.16
C LYS A 68 -33.64 2.84 29.75
N ASP A 69 -34.45 3.87 29.61
CA ASP A 69 -35.00 4.29 28.32
C ASP A 69 -33.92 4.90 27.42
N VAL A 70 -33.85 4.43 26.17
CA VAL A 70 -32.86 4.85 25.16
C VAL A 70 -33.07 6.30 24.73
N GLY A 71 -34.34 6.72 24.59
CA GLY A 71 -34.68 8.08 24.18
C GLY A 71 -34.27 9.12 25.21
N ILE A 72 -34.50 8.83 26.50
CA ILE A 72 -34.05 9.71 27.58
C ILE A 72 -32.53 9.87 27.55
N ARG A 73 -31.76 8.79 27.34
CA ARG A 73 -30.31 8.90 27.21
C ARG A 73 -29.88 9.70 25.98
N ALA A 74 -30.55 9.49 24.84
CA ALA A 74 -30.25 10.20 23.60
C ALA A 74 -30.46 11.71 23.75
N PHE A 75 -31.62 12.15 24.23
CA PHE A 75 -31.91 13.57 24.43
C PHE A 75 -31.08 14.19 25.58
N THR A 76 -30.75 13.43 26.62
CA THR A 76 -29.82 13.86 27.66
C THR A 76 -28.45 14.16 27.09
N ALA A 77 -27.92 13.28 26.21
CA ALA A 77 -26.65 13.47 25.55
C ALA A 77 -26.65 14.71 24.62
N CYS A 78 -27.72 14.93 23.86
CA CYS A 78 -27.88 16.13 23.03
C CYS A 78 -27.93 17.40 23.89
N CYS A 79 -28.68 17.44 24.96
CA CYS A 79 -28.73 18.58 25.88
C CYS A 79 -27.34 18.88 26.49
N LEU A 80 -26.60 17.83 26.89
CA LEU A 80 -25.24 17.99 27.44
C LEU A 80 -24.27 18.54 26.40
N SER A 81 -24.36 18.08 25.15
CA SER A 81 -23.56 18.66 24.05
C SER A 81 -23.86 20.14 23.83
N ASP A 82 -25.14 20.54 23.89
CA ASP A 82 -25.52 21.96 23.78
C ASP A 82 -25.06 22.78 24.99
N ILE A 83 -25.09 22.25 26.21
CA ILE A 83 -24.53 22.91 27.39
C ILE A 83 -23.02 23.10 27.24
N LEU A 84 -22.26 22.08 26.81
CA LEU A 84 -20.82 22.21 26.56
C LEU A 84 -20.53 23.32 25.54
N ARG A 85 -21.33 23.42 24.48
CA ARG A 85 -21.24 24.48 23.48
C ARG A 85 -21.48 25.87 24.07
N LEU A 86 -22.55 26.03 24.86
CA LEU A 86 -22.97 27.32 25.40
C LEU A 86 -21.99 27.85 26.46
N TYR A 87 -21.31 26.98 27.19
CA TYR A 87 -20.31 27.35 28.20
C TYR A 87 -18.88 27.42 27.66
N ALA A 88 -18.63 27.04 26.41
CA ALA A 88 -17.28 27.11 25.85
C ALA A 88 -16.67 28.53 25.98
N PRO A 89 -15.36 28.66 26.28
CA PRO A 89 -14.33 27.62 26.27
C PRO A 89 -14.24 26.75 27.54
N ASP A 90 -14.85 27.17 28.65
CA ASP A 90 -14.73 26.50 29.95
C ASP A 90 -15.88 25.53 30.17
N ALA A 91 -15.58 24.22 30.24
CA ALA A 91 -16.60 23.21 30.54
C ALA A 91 -17.09 23.37 32.00
N PRO A 92 -18.42 23.45 32.23
CA PRO A 92 -18.97 23.71 33.57
C PRO A 92 -19.09 22.45 34.44
N TYR A 93 -18.24 21.44 34.23
CA TYR A 93 -18.28 20.13 34.84
C TYR A 93 -16.93 19.70 35.40
N THR A 94 -16.95 18.90 36.46
CA THR A 94 -15.73 18.26 36.99
C THR A 94 -15.29 17.08 36.10
N ASP A 95 -14.01 16.68 36.21
CA ASP A 95 -13.47 15.54 35.44
C ASP A 95 -14.29 14.26 35.61
N ALA A 96 -14.78 13.99 36.83
CA ALA A 96 -15.65 12.86 37.10
C ALA A 96 -17.00 12.94 36.37
N GLN A 97 -17.59 14.14 36.31
CA GLN A 97 -18.82 14.39 35.58
C GLN A 97 -18.60 14.29 34.08
N LEU A 98 -17.52 14.89 33.56
CA LEU A 98 -17.13 14.77 32.15
C LEU A 98 -16.88 13.31 31.75
N THR A 99 -16.23 12.53 32.61
CA THR A 99 -16.04 11.10 32.35
C THR A 99 -17.39 10.36 32.23
N ASP A 100 -18.35 10.64 33.09
CA ASP A 100 -19.69 10.04 33.00
C ASP A 100 -20.48 10.55 31.77
N ILE A 101 -20.32 11.82 31.39
CA ILE A 101 -20.89 12.40 30.17
C ILE A 101 -20.33 11.68 28.93
N PHE A 102 -18.99 11.54 28.82
CA PHE A 102 -18.39 10.88 27.65
C PHE A 102 -18.74 9.40 27.58
N LYS A 103 -18.88 8.70 28.70
CA LYS A 103 -19.44 7.32 28.69
C LYS A 103 -20.87 7.27 28.13
N LEU A 104 -21.71 8.25 28.46
CA LEU A 104 -23.04 8.37 27.84
C LEU A 104 -22.90 8.62 26.33
N VAL A 105 -22.05 9.57 25.91
CA VAL A 105 -21.79 9.88 24.50
C VAL A 105 -21.34 8.64 23.73
N LEU A 106 -20.34 7.89 24.24
CA LEU A 106 -19.85 6.66 23.61
C LEU A 106 -20.98 5.63 23.47
N SER A 107 -21.84 5.48 24.48
CA SER A 107 -23.02 4.60 24.39
C SER A 107 -24.02 5.01 23.31
N GLN A 108 -24.10 6.30 22.94
CA GLN A 108 -24.90 6.78 21.81
C GLN A 108 -24.22 6.50 20.47
N PHE A 109 -22.88 6.63 20.40
CA PHE A 109 -22.12 6.30 19.19
C PHE A 109 -22.20 4.80 18.85
N GLU A 110 -22.29 3.93 19.86
CA GLU A 110 -22.52 2.49 19.63
C GLU A 110 -23.82 2.20 18.85
N GLN A 111 -24.84 3.04 19.01
CA GLN A 111 -26.14 2.88 18.35
C GLN A 111 -26.21 3.57 16.98
N LEU A 112 -25.19 4.34 16.61
CA LEU A 112 -25.19 5.16 15.39
C LEU A 112 -25.19 4.32 14.09
N GLY A 113 -24.75 3.06 14.16
CA GLY A 113 -24.81 2.12 13.04
C GLY A 113 -26.22 1.62 12.72
N ASP A 114 -27.12 1.63 13.68
CA ASP A 114 -28.49 1.18 13.50
C ASP A 114 -29.37 2.33 12.98
N GLN A 115 -29.60 2.36 11.67
CA GLN A 115 -30.42 3.39 11.01
C GLN A 115 -31.94 3.23 11.29
N GLU A 116 -32.38 2.05 11.70
CA GLU A 116 -33.78 1.78 12.07
C GLU A 116 -34.06 2.24 13.51
N ASN A 117 -33.04 2.62 14.26
CA ASN A 117 -33.18 3.16 15.60
C ASN A 117 -33.98 4.48 15.58
N GLY A 118 -35.09 4.55 16.32
CA GLY A 118 -35.95 5.73 16.40
C GLY A 118 -35.26 7.03 16.85
N TYR A 119 -34.03 6.94 17.37
CA TYR A 119 -33.23 8.07 17.86
C TYR A 119 -31.96 8.32 17.01
N HIS A 120 -31.85 7.72 15.83
CA HIS A 120 -30.71 7.91 14.93
C HIS A 120 -30.45 9.39 14.58
N ILE A 121 -31.50 10.20 14.46
CA ILE A 121 -31.42 11.64 14.20
C ILE A 121 -30.68 12.35 15.33
N GLN A 122 -31.04 12.06 16.60
CA GLN A 122 -30.40 12.63 17.78
C GLN A 122 -28.94 12.20 17.91
N GLN A 123 -28.63 10.97 17.61
CA GLN A 123 -27.25 10.46 17.62
C GLN A 123 -26.40 11.10 16.51
N THR A 124 -26.98 11.31 15.33
CA THR A 124 -26.32 12.05 14.23
C THR A 124 -26.12 13.52 14.60
N TYR A 125 -27.09 14.15 15.22
CA TYR A 125 -26.95 15.50 15.76
C TYR A 125 -25.81 15.59 16.77
N LEU A 126 -25.78 14.67 17.73
CA LEU A 126 -24.78 14.63 18.80
C LEU A 126 -23.36 14.57 18.24
N ILE A 127 -23.07 13.62 17.35
CA ILE A 127 -21.71 13.46 16.78
C ILE A 127 -21.32 14.68 15.95
N THR A 128 -22.26 15.24 15.18
CA THR A 128 -22.01 16.41 14.35
C THR A 128 -21.73 17.65 15.20
N LYS A 129 -22.49 17.88 16.27
CA LYS A 129 -22.29 19.04 17.15
C LYS A 129 -21.03 18.95 18.01
N LEU A 130 -20.69 17.76 18.48
CA LEU A 130 -19.42 17.54 19.18
C LEU A 130 -18.20 17.80 18.30
N LEU A 131 -18.30 17.50 17.00
CA LEU A 131 -17.26 17.85 16.02
C LEU A 131 -17.26 19.36 15.72
N GLU A 132 -18.42 19.95 15.40
CA GLU A 132 -18.55 21.34 14.99
C GLU A 132 -17.99 22.32 16.04
N TYR A 133 -18.27 22.06 17.30
CA TYR A 133 -17.81 22.88 18.43
C TYR A 133 -16.56 22.33 19.11
N ARG A 134 -15.97 21.27 18.57
CA ARG A 134 -14.76 20.61 19.09
C ARG A 134 -14.87 20.16 20.56
N SER A 135 -16.08 20.04 21.10
CA SER A 135 -16.26 19.66 22.50
C SER A 135 -15.77 18.26 22.82
N ILE A 136 -15.61 17.40 21.80
CA ILE A 136 -15.05 16.05 21.96
C ILE A 136 -13.60 16.06 22.45
N VAL A 137 -12.83 17.13 22.19
CA VAL A 137 -11.41 17.21 22.60
C VAL A 137 -11.24 17.22 24.12
N LEU A 138 -12.25 17.65 24.89
CA LEU A 138 -12.25 17.58 26.36
C LEU A 138 -12.00 16.16 26.90
N LEU A 139 -12.24 15.14 26.09
CA LEU A 139 -11.94 13.74 26.43
C LEU A 139 -10.44 13.54 26.70
N ALA A 140 -9.58 14.26 25.98
CA ALA A 140 -8.12 14.12 26.09
C ALA A 140 -7.57 14.60 27.45
N ASP A 141 -8.23 15.56 28.08
CA ASP A 141 -7.80 16.16 29.36
C ASP A 141 -8.16 15.29 30.58
N LEU A 142 -8.96 14.25 30.38
CA LEU A 142 -9.46 13.43 31.49
C LEU A 142 -8.44 12.42 32.00
N PRO A 143 -8.46 12.11 33.32
CA PRO A 143 -7.59 11.08 33.90
C PRO A 143 -7.76 9.69 33.25
N SER A 144 -8.95 9.39 32.70
CA SER A 144 -9.28 8.14 32.00
C SER A 144 -9.17 8.24 30.46
N SER A 145 -8.53 9.28 29.94
CA SER A 145 -8.49 9.58 28.50
C SER A 145 -8.08 8.42 27.60
N ASN A 146 -7.01 7.69 27.97
CA ASN A 146 -6.55 6.55 27.19
C ASN A 146 -7.61 5.44 27.04
N ASN A 147 -8.34 5.12 28.13
CA ASN A 147 -9.38 4.10 28.08
C ASN A 147 -10.58 4.55 27.23
N LEU A 148 -10.99 5.81 27.38
CA LEU A 148 -12.06 6.39 26.59
C LEU A 148 -11.68 6.48 25.10
N LEU A 149 -10.42 6.79 24.80
CA LEU A 149 -9.92 6.80 23.43
C LEU A 149 -9.98 5.38 22.81
N ILE A 150 -9.50 4.37 23.54
CA ILE A 150 -9.54 2.98 23.08
C ILE A 150 -11.01 2.55 22.84
N GLU A 151 -11.90 2.83 23.76
CA GLU A 151 -13.34 2.53 23.64
C GLU A 151 -13.96 3.23 22.42
N LEU A 152 -13.66 4.53 22.20
CA LEU A 152 -14.09 5.31 21.06
C LEU A 152 -13.68 4.67 19.73
N PHE A 153 -12.42 4.24 19.63
CA PHE A 153 -11.92 3.56 18.42
C PHE A 153 -12.56 2.19 18.22
N HIS A 154 -12.72 1.39 19.26
CA HIS A 154 -13.38 0.09 19.16
C HIS A 154 -14.82 0.20 18.65
N ILE A 155 -15.56 1.27 18.99
CA ILE A 155 -16.92 1.49 18.49
C ILE A 155 -16.94 1.59 16.96
N PHE A 156 -16.05 2.38 16.36
CA PHE A 156 -16.05 2.65 14.91
C PHE A 156 -15.25 1.65 14.09
N TYR A 157 -14.37 0.87 14.72
CA TYR A 157 -13.56 -0.17 14.08
C TYR A 157 -14.10 -1.58 14.29
N ASP A 158 -15.26 -1.73 14.94
CA ASP A 158 -15.93 -3.02 15.13
C ASP A 158 -16.39 -3.59 13.77
N PRO A 159 -15.87 -4.76 13.34
CA PRO A 159 -16.22 -5.35 12.04
C PRO A 159 -17.69 -5.79 11.96
N ASN A 160 -18.38 -5.93 13.11
CA ASN A 160 -19.78 -6.32 13.17
C ASN A 160 -20.74 -5.14 13.04
N LYS A 161 -20.24 -3.90 13.03
CA LYS A 161 -21.03 -2.68 12.90
C LYS A 161 -20.85 -2.07 11.51
N SER A 162 -21.95 -1.62 10.94
CA SER A 162 -21.94 -0.89 9.67
C SER A 162 -22.45 0.53 9.91
N PHE A 163 -21.69 1.51 9.44
CA PHE A 163 -22.07 2.92 9.54
C PHE A 163 -22.39 3.48 8.15
N PRO A 164 -23.34 4.41 8.04
CA PRO A 164 -23.64 5.05 6.76
C PRO A 164 -22.42 5.84 6.21
N ALA A 165 -22.13 5.72 4.93
CA ALA A 165 -20.99 6.39 4.29
C ALA A 165 -21.00 7.92 4.50
N ARG A 166 -22.19 8.54 4.59
CA ARG A 166 -22.33 9.98 4.90
C ARG A 166 -21.71 10.41 6.24
N LEU A 167 -21.51 9.46 7.16
CA LEU A 167 -20.94 9.72 8.49
C LEU A 167 -19.41 9.52 8.53
N PHE A 168 -18.78 8.93 7.52
CA PHE A 168 -17.36 8.63 7.57
C PHE A 168 -16.47 9.86 7.79
N ASN A 169 -16.80 10.98 7.12
CA ASN A 169 -16.07 12.23 7.33
C ASN A 169 -16.29 12.81 8.75
N VAL A 170 -17.48 12.67 9.29
CA VAL A 170 -17.78 13.13 10.66
C VAL A 170 -17.07 12.26 11.69
N ILE A 171 -17.10 10.94 11.50
CA ILE A 171 -16.39 9.97 12.35
C ILE A 171 -14.87 10.21 12.28
N GLY A 172 -14.33 10.33 11.06
CA GLY A 172 -12.91 10.64 10.84
C GLY A 172 -12.51 11.96 11.48
N GLY A 173 -13.35 13.00 11.38
CA GLY A 173 -13.15 14.28 12.05
C GLY A 173 -13.12 14.17 13.57
N ILE A 174 -14.10 13.49 14.18
CA ILE A 174 -14.16 13.26 15.64
C ILE A 174 -12.89 12.55 16.13
N LEU A 175 -12.49 11.46 15.48
CA LEU A 175 -11.32 10.69 15.86
C LEU A 175 -10.03 11.50 15.65
N GLY A 176 -9.94 12.24 14.56
CA GLY A 176 -8.79 13.07 14.23
C GLY A 176 -8.61 14.24 15.20
N GLU A 177 -9.69 14.95 15.57
CA GLU A 177 -9.63 16.00 16.57
C GLU A 177 -9.14 15.46 17.93
N VAL A 178 -9.69 14.32 18.37
CA VAL A 178 -9.26 13.71 19.63
C VAL A 178 -7.79 13.26 19.57
N ILE A 179 -7.36 12.54 18.52
CA ILE A 179 -5.95 12.11 18.38
C ILE A 179 -5.01 13.31 18.38
N SER A 180 -5.42 14.42 17.81
CA SER A 180 -4.58 15.63 17.70
C SER A 180 -4.22 16.23 19.05
N GLU A 181 -5.01 16.00 20.08
CA GLU A 181 -4.75 16.48 21.45
C GLU A 181 -3.84 15.52 22.24
N PHE A 182 -3.66 14.27 21.79
CA PHE A 182 -2.79 13.31 22.47
C PHE A 182 -1.34 13.45 22.02
N ASP A 183 -0.42 13.64 22.95
CA ASP A 183 1.01 13.59 22.68
C ASP A 183 1.46 12.17 22.30
N SER A 184 0.84 11.15 22.89
CA SER A 184 1.14 9.75 22.68
C SER A 184 -0.13 8.91 22.66
N VAL A 185 -0.50 8.44 21.49
CA VAL A 185 -1.64 7.54 21.29
C VAL A 185 -1.28 6.11 21.71
N PRO A 186 -2.16 5.37 22.41
CA PRO A 186 -1.96 3.96 22.74
C PRO A 186 -1.68 3.09 21.51
N LEU A 187 -0.74 2.14 21.64
CA LEU A 187 -0.36 1.24 20.53
C LEU A 187 -1.54 0.42 20.00
N GLU A 188 -2.50 0.09 20.86
CA GLU A 188 -3.73 -0.61 20.49
C GLU A 188 -4.54 0.16 19.45
N VAL A 189 -4.70 1.46 19.64
CA VAL A 189 -5.39 2.36 18.70
C VAL A 189 -4.63 2.44 17.37
N LEU A 190 -3.29 2.59 17.43
CA LEU A 190 -2.46 2.62 16.22
C LEU A 190 -2.54 1.29 15.45
N ARG A 191 -2.61 0.16 16.16
CA ARG A 191 -2.86 -1.16 15.53
C ARG A 191 -4.21 -1.23 14.83
N LEU A 192 -5.26 -0.66 15.41
CA LEU A 192 -6.58 -0.62 14.75
C LEU A 192 -6.51 0.16 13.44
N ILE A 193 -5.90 1.36 13.46
CA ILE A 193 -5.78 2.22 12.28
C ILE A 193 -4.95 1.55 11.18
N PHE A 194 -3.70 1.18 11.49
CA PHE A 194 -2.77 0.70 10.46
C PHE A 194 -3.06 -0.73 9.95
N ASN A 195 -3.69 -1.58 10.78
CA ASN A 195 -4.09 -2.91 10.30
C ASN A 195 -5.19 -2.84 9.22
N LYS A 196 -5.98 -1.77 9.16
CA LYS A 196 -7.00 -1.63 8.10
C LYS A 196 -6.36 -1.55 6.71
N PHE A 197 -5.22 -0.89 6.55
CA PHE A 197 -4.47 -0.88 5.29
C PHE A 197 -3.90 -2.26 4.90
N LEU A 198 -3.75 -3.16 5.87
CA LEU A 198 -3.24 -4.52 5.63
C LEU A 198 -4.34 -5.53 5.33
N THR A 199 -5.54 -5.32 5.88
CA THR A 199 -6.64 -6.28 5.82
C THR A 199 -7.65 -5.96 4.73
N TYR A 200 -7.80 -4.69 4.34
CA TYR A 200 -8.73 -4.25 3.31
C TYR A 200 -7.96 -3.69 2.11
N ASN A 201 -8.31 -4.17 0.93
CA ASN A 201 -7.76 -3.67 -0.34
C ASN A 201 -8.91 -3.42 -1.33
N PRO A 202 -9.26 -2.17 -1.61
CA PRO A 202 -10.34 -1.85 -2.55
C PRO A 202 -10.08 -2.39 -3.96
N ASN A 203 -8.79 -2.52 -4.35
CA ASN A 203 -8.40 -2.99 -5.69
C ASN A 203 -8.54 -4.53 -5.86
N GLU A 204 -8.70 -5.27 -4.78
CA GLU A 204 -8.90 -6.74 -4.80
C GLU A 204 -10.37 -7.13 -4.77
N ILE A 205 -11.29 -6.16 -4.68
CA ILE A 205 -12.73 -6.41 -4.70
C ILE A 205 -13.15 -6.62 -6.16
N PRO A 206 -13.77 -7.76 -6.52
CA PRO A 206 -14.25 -8.02 -7.88
C PRO A 206 -15.28 -6.95 -8.30
N GLU A 207 -15.13 -6.43 -9.52
CA GLU A 207 -16.10 -5.51 -10.12
C GLU A 207 -17.50 -6.14 -10.12
N GLY A 208 -18.49 -5.43 -9.53
CA GLY A 208 -19.89 -5.88 -9.50
C GLY A 208 -20.39 -6.43 -8.16
N LEU A 209 -19.54 -6.59 -7.16
CA LEU A 209 -19.99 -6.80 -5.78
C LEU A 209 -20.24 -5.43 -5.11
N ASN A 210 -21.49 -5.15 -4.73
CA ASN A 210 -21.83 -4.05 -3.83
C ASN A 210 -21.28 -4.37 -2.42
N VAL A 211 -19.96 -4.34 -2.26
CA VAL A 211 -19.35 -4.41 -0.94
C VAL A 211 -19.48 -3.00 -0.35
N THR A 212 -20.21 -2.90 0.75
CA THR A 212 -20.21 -1.67 1.54
C THR A 212 -18.77 -1.38 1.95
N SER A 213 -18.28 -0.16 1.68
CA SER A 213 -16.92 0.25 2.06
C SER A 213 -16.71 0.02 3.55
N ASP A 214 -15.57 -0.57 3.93
CA ASP A 214 -15.23 -0.79 5.35
C ASP A 214 -15.06 0.57 6.03
N CYS A 215 -15.95 0.90 6.97
CA CYS A 215 -15.91 2.15 7.71
C CYS A 215 -14.53 2.39 8.35
N GLY A 216 -13.94 1.35 8.96
CA GLY A 216 -12.64 1.47 9.60
C GLY A 216 -11.53 1.80 8.60
N TYR A 217 -11.58 1.29 7.36
CA TYR A 217 -10.63 1.64 6.31
C TYR A 217 -10.80 3.09 5.84
N GLU A 218 -12.02 3.50 5.50
CA GLU A 218 -12.30 4.86 5.05
C GLU A 218 -11.95 5.90 6.12
N VAL A 219 -12.27 5.63 7.37
CA VAL A 219 -11.90 6.48 8.50
C VAL A 219 -10.38 6.52 8.68
N SER A 220 -9.67 5.39 8.55
CA SER A 220 -8.20 5.35 8.62
C SER A 220 -7.58 6.18 7.50
N LEU A 221 -8.14 6.13 6.29
CA LEU A 221 -7.71 6.94 5.16
C LEU A 221 -7.89 8.44 5.45
N ILE A 222 -9.07 8.85 5.94
CA ILE A 222 -9.36 10.24 6.33
C ILE A 222 -8.38 10.72 7.42
N LEU A 223 -8.10 9.90 8.44
CA LEU A 223 -7.14 10.23 9.49
C LEU A 223 -5.74 10.45 8.94
N CYS A 224 -5.27 9.53 8.08
CA CYS A 224 -3.94 9.59 7.51
C CYS A 224 -3.76 10.76 6.54
N ASP A 225 -4.78 11.11 5.78
CA ASP A 225 -4.76 12.22 4.82
C ASP A 225 -4.93 13.58 5.53
N THR A 226 -6.04 13.77 6.22
CA THR A 226 -6.40 15.08 6.82
C THR A 226 -5.50 15.47 7.99
N TYR A 227 -5.07 14.49 8.81
CA TYR A 227 -4.23 14.71 9.98
C TYR A 227 -2.79 14.19 9.78
N SER A 228 -2.29 14.26 8.55
CA SER A 228 -1.01 13.66 8.11
C SER A 228 0.19 14.00 9.00
N ASN A 229 0.32 15.25 9.46
CA ASN A 229 1.40 15.68 10.34
C ASN A 229 1.42 14.97 11.71
N ARG A 230 0.23 14.73 12.29
CA ARG A 230 0.10 13.99 13.56
C ARG A 230 0.30 12.50 13.32
N MET A 231 -0.35 11.97 12.27
CA MET A 231 -0.24 10.57 11.91
C MET A 231 1.19 10.16 11.52
N SER A 232 1.99 11.05 10.94
CA SER A 232 3.41 10.81 10.68
C SER A 232 4.20 10.50 11.96
N ARG A 233 3.98 11.26 13.04
CA ARG A 233 4.60 11.00 14.34
C ARG A 233 4.15 9.67 14.94
N HIS A 234 2.86 9.39 14.86
CA HIS A 234 2.30 8.13 15.36
C HIS A 234 2.74 6.92 14.54
N LEU A 235 2.91 7.07 13.22
CA LEU A 235 3.45 6.02 12.36
C LEU A 235 4.91 5.72 12.71
N THR A 236 5.73 6.75 12.92
CA THR A 236 7.13 6.58 13.36
C THR A 236 7.21 5.81 14.68
N LYS A 237 6.39 6.19 15.66
CA LYS A 237 6.29 5.51 16.95
C LYS A 237 5.84 4.05 16.76
N TYR A 238 4.77 3.83 16.02
CA TYR A 238 4.25 2.50 15.72
C TYR A 238 5.32 1.60 15.09
N TYR A 239 6.02 2.11 14.07
CA TYR A 239 7.07 1.37 13.38
C TYR A 239 8.20 0.96 14.32
N SER A 240 8.70 1.90 15.13
CA SER A 240 9.79 1.63 16.08
C SER A 240 9.38 0.68 17.20
N GLU A 241 8.17 0.81 17.77
CA GLU A 241 7.68 -0.05 18.84
C GLU A 241 7.46 -1.49 18.36
N ILE A 242 6.88 -1.67 17.18
CA ILE A 242 6.66 -3.02 16.61
C ILE A 242 7.99 -3.72 16.30
N ILE A 243 9.00 -3.01 15.79
CA ILE A 243 10.33 -3.58 15.59
C ILE A 243 10.97 -3.92 16.94
N HIS A 244 10.89 -3.02 17.91
CA HIS A 244 11.46 -3.25 19.24
C HIS A 244 10.82 -4.46 19.95
N GLU A 245 9.49 -4.61 19.87
CA GLU A 245 8.80 -5.80 20.39
C GLU A 245 9.30 -7.09 19.73
N ALA A 246 9.59 -7.05 18.42
CA ALA A 246 10.05 -8.22 17.68
C ALA A 246 11.54 -8.54 17.93
N THR A 247 12.38 -7.53 18.20
CA THR A 247 13.82 -7.73 18.48
C THR A 247 14.09 -8.28 19.88
N ASN A 248 13.19 -8.06 20.83
CA ASN A 248 13.31 -8.60 22.18
C ASN A 248 13.06 -10.12 22.26
N ASP A 249 12.59 -10.72 21.18
CA ASP A 249 12.36 -12.16 21.06
C ASP A 249 13.49 -12.74 20.20
N ASP A 250 14.34 -13.62 20.74
CA ASP A 250 15.50 -14.22 20.05
C ASP A 250 15.15 -15.05 18.78
N ASN A 251 13.92 -14.90 18.28
CA ASN A 251 13.40 -15.65 17.14
C ASN A 251 13.47 -14.84 15.83
N ASN A 252 14.54 -15.02 15.06
CA ASN A 252 14.73 -14.38 13.75
C ASN A 252 13.56 -14.58 12.77
N SER A 253 12.83 -15.67 12.86
CA SER A 253 11.66 -15.94 12.00
C SER A 253 10.49 -15.01 12.31
N ARG A 254 10.25 -14.71 13.58
CA ARG A 254 9.22 -13.77 14.01
C ARG A 254 9.57 -12.35 13.58
N LEU A 255 10.82 -11.95 13.77
CA LEU A 255 11.32 -10.64 13.35
C LEU A 255 11.11 -10.43 11.84
N LEU A 256 11.47 -11.42 11.03
CA LEU A 256 11.26 -11.35 9.57
C LEU A 256 9.77 -11.19 9.22
N THR A 257 8.89 -11.94 9.87
CA THR A 257 7.44 -11.84 9.65
C THR A 257 6.91 -10.43 9.97
N VAL A 258 7.43 -9.83 11.02
CA VAL A 258 7.07 -8.47 11.44
C VAL A 258 7.56 -7.44 10.43
N VAL A 259 8.81 -7.53 9.98
CA VAL A 259 9.39 -6.64 8.97
C VAL A 259 8.60 -6.71 7.67
N VAL A 260 8.31 -7.90 7.17
CA VAL A 260 7.50 -8.09 5.96
C VAL A 260 6.11 -7.46 6.11
N LYS A 261 5.50 -7.57 7.29
CA LYS A 261 4.19 -6.92 7.57
C LYS A 261 4.29 -5.40 7.56
N LEU A 262 5.35 -4.84 8.16
CA LEU A 262 5.59 -3.39 8.15
C LEU A 262 5.89 -2.88 6.74
N HIS A 263 6.67 -3.61 5.95
CA HIS A 263 6.94 -3.27 4.55
C HIS A 263 5.66 -3.28 3.71
N LYS A 264 4.77 -4.26 3.92
CA LYS A 264 3.46 -4.27 3.28
C LYS A 264 2.64 -3.03 3.66
N LEU A 265 2.69 -2.59 4.91
CA LEU A 265 2.03 -1.37 5.35
C LEU A 265 2.61 -0.14 4.64
N VAL A 266 3.94 -0.01 4.58
CA VAL A 266 4.61 1.11 3.88
C VAL A 266 4.21 1.15 2.40
N LEU A 267 4.16 -0.01 1.73
CA LEU A 267 3.73 -0.09 0.34
C LEU A 267 2.27 0.39 0.16
N ARG A 268 1.36 -0.05 1.04
CA ARG A 268 -0.04 0.37 1.01
C ARG A 268 -0.20 1.87 1.28
N LEU A 269 0.55 2.42 2.22
CA LEU A 269 0.56 3.86 2.48
C LEU A 269 1.13 4.65 1.30
N TRP A 270 2.13 4.11 0.60
CA TRP A 270 2.65 4.71 -0.63
C TRP A 270 1.58 4.81 -1.72
N GLU A 271 0.74 3.79 -1.87
CA GLU A 271 -0.33 3.72 -2.86
C GLU A 271 -1.53 4.62 -2.52
N THR A 272 -1.75 4.96 -1.24
CA THR A 272 -2.96 5.65 -0.76
C THR A 272 -2.71 7.03 -0.19
N VAL A 273 -1.69 7.20 0.64
CA VAL A 273 -1.30 8.45 1.31
C VAL A 273 0.23 8.58 1.31
N PRO A 274 0.84 8.82 0.13
CA PRO A 274 2.29 8.71 -0.06
C PRO A 274 3.10 9.68 0.80
N GLU A 275 2.54 10.80 1.21
CA GLU A 275 3.23 11.77 2.08
C GLU A 275 3.62 11.20 3.44
N LEU A 276 2.85 10.23 3.94
CA LEU A 276 3.12 9.59 5.24
C LEU A 276 4.40 8.77 5.27
N ILE A 277 4.85 8.24 4.14
CA ILE A 277 6.06 7.42 4.13
C ILE A 277 7.32 8.23 4.46
N ASN A 278 7.30 9.58 4.31
CA ASN A 278 8.38 10.44 4.73
C ASN A 278 8.79 10.20 6.20
N ALA A 279 7.83 9.79 7.02
CA ALA A 279 8.06 9.51 8.45
C ALA A 279 8.88 8.23 8.71
N VAL A 280 8.81 7.25 7.79
CA VAL A 280 9.40 5.92 7.97
C VAL A 280 10.47 5.57 6.96
N ILE A 281 10.63 6.36 5.88
CA ILE A 281 11.62 6.07 4.84
C ILE A 281 13.05 6.03 5.37
N GLY A 282 13.34 6.78 6.44
CA GLY A 282 14.62 6.73 7.14
C GLY A 282 14.95 5.36 7.73
N PHE A 283 13.95 4.64 8.25
CA PHE A 283 14.13 3.26 8.73
C PHE A 283 14.49 2.32 7.58
N ILE A 284 13.78 2.44 6.45
CA ILE A 284 14.04 1.64 5.24
C ILE A 284 15.45 1.92 4.69
N TYR A 285 15.88 3.18 4.68
CA TYR A 285 17.25 3.56 4.31
C TYR A 285 18.30 2.88 5.21
N HIS A 286 18.07 2.84 6.53
CA HIS A 286 18.96 2.14 7.48
C HIS A 286 18.92 0.63 7.29
N GLU A 287 17.75 0.05 7.01
CA GLU A 287 17.61 -1.37 6.71
C GLU A 287 18.42 -1.79 5.47
N LEU A 288 18.46 -0.96 4.41
CA LEU A 288 19.33 -1.20 3.24
C LEU A 288 20.81 -1.29 3.62
N SER A 289 21.23 -0.67 4.71
CA SER A 289 22.61 -0.64 5.19
C SER A 289 22.85 -1.55 6.40
N SER A 290 21.87 -2.32 6.82
CA SER A 290 21.94 -3.20 7.99
C SER A 290 23.01 -4.30 7.81
N GLU A 291 23.63 -4.72 8.90
CA GLU A 291 24.48 -5.91 8.92
C GLU A 291 23.68 -7.20 8.62
N ASN A 292 22.41 -7.24 9.01
CA ASN A 292 21.53 -8.36 8.76
C ASN A 292 21.11 -8.43 7.28
N GLU A 293 21.46 -9.53 6.62
CA GLU A 293 21.13 -9.79 5.22
C GLU A 293 19.62 -9.77 4.94
N LEU A 294 18.81 -10.30 5.85
CA LEU A 294 17.36 -10.39 5.68
C LEU A 294 16.73 -9.00 5.60
N PHE A 295 17.17 -8.06 6.44
CA PHE A 295 16.70 -6.67 6.37
C PHE A 295 17.10 -6.02 5.03
N ARG A 296 18.35 -6.18 4.60
CA ARG A 296 18.79 -5.62 3.32
C ARG A 296 17.99 -6.18 2.16
N LYS A 297 17.71 -7.48 2.18
CA LYS A 297 16.92 -8.15 1.15
C LYS A 297 15.48 -7.63 1.10
N GLU A 298 14.78 -7.64 2.25
CA GLU A 298 13.38 -7.18 2.30
C GLU A 298 13.24 -5.68 1.99
N ALA A 299 14.17 -4.83 2.45
CA ALA A 299 14.19 -3.42 2.09
C ALA A 299 14.44 -3.22 0.58
N THR A 300 15.34 -4.03 -0.02
CA THR A 300 15.58 -4.00 -1.47
C THR A 300 14.32 -4.35 -2.26
N LYS A 301 13.60 -5.38 -1.82
CA LYS A 301 12.31 -5.80 -2.39
C LYS A 301 11.26 -4.70 -2.28
N LEU A 302 11.10 -4.11 -1.10
CA LEU A 302 10.13 -3.04 -0.85
C LEU A 302 10.34 -1.86 -1.79
N ILE A 303 11.59 -1.37 -1.92
CA ILE A 303 11.88 -0.24 -2.80
C ILE A 303 11.59 -0.60 -4.27
N GLY A 304 11.91 -1.82 -4.70
CA GLY A 304 11.54 -2.30 -6.03
C GLY A 304 10.02 -2.26 -6.27
N GLN A 305 9.21 -2.65 -5.28
CA GLN A 305 7.75 -2.58 -5.34
C GLN A 305 7.23 -1.14 -5.33
N ILE A 306 7.79 -0.27 -4.49
CA ILE A 306 7.44 1.17 -4.46
C ILE A 306 7.69 1.82 -5.82
N LEU A 307 8.82 1.51 -6.47
CA LEU A 307 9.17 2.06 -7.78
C LEU A 307 8.18 1.66 -8.89
N THR A 308 7.47 0.54 -8.72
CA THR A 308 6.55 -0.01 -9.73
C THR A 308 5.08 0.21 -9.40
N SER A 309 4.76 0.59 -8.17
CA SER A 309 3.40 0.88 -7.75
C SER A 309 2.97 2.28 -8.17
N TYR A 310 1.67 2.45 -8.43
CA TYR A 310 1.10 3.76 -8.72
C TYR A 310 1.08 4.63 -7.47
N SER A 311 1.50 5.89 -7.62
CA SER A 311 1.42 6.92 -6.59
C SER A 311 1.41 8.30 -7.24
N ASP A 312 0.80 9.26 -6.58
CA ASP A 312 0.78 10.67 -7.01
C ASP A 312 2.15 11.35 -6.86
N LEU A 313 3.05 10.78 -6.06
CA LEU A 313 4.40 11.28 -5.86
C LEU A 313 5.44 10.46 -6.63
N ASN A 314 6.48 11.15 -7.11
CA ASN A 314 7.62 10.48 -7.70
C ASN A 314 8.67 10.15 -6.63
N PHE A 315 8.79 8.85 -6.28
CA PHE A 315 9.71 8.36 -5.26
C PHE A 315 11.16 8.80 -5.50
N VAL A 316 11.63 8.76 -6.74
CA VAL A 316 13.04 9.06 -7.07
C VAL A 316 13.40 10.52 -6.82
N SER A 317 12.49 11.44 -7.13
CA SER A 317 12.70 12.87 -6.87
C SER A 317 12.55 13.20 -5.38
N THR A 318 11.65 12.53 -4.67
CA THR A 318 11.36 12.82 -3.25
C THR A 318 12.40 12.17 -2.32
N HIS A 319 12.87 10.96 -2.67
CA HIS A 319 13.77 10.14 -1.84
C HIS A 319 15.03 9.70 -2.59
N SER A 320 15.72 10.66 -3.22
CA SER A 320 16.87 10.38 -4.10
C SER A 320 17.99 9.60 -3.42
N ASP A 321 18.24 9.81 -2.14
CA ASP A 321 19.32 9.12 -1.42
C ASP A 321 18.97 7.66 -1.14
N THR A 322 17.70 7.37 -0.81
CA THR A 322 17.20 5.99 -0.66
C THR A 322 17.25 5.26 -2.00
N PHE A 323 16.89 5.93 -3.09
CA PHE A 323 16.98 5.37 -4.44
C PHE A 323 18.43 5.03 -4.82
N LYS A 324 19.40 5.92 -4.56
CA LYS A 324 20.83 5.66 -4.79
C LYS A 324 21.35 4.50 -3.93
N ALA A 325 20.94 4.45 -2.66
CA ALA A 325 21.28 3.34 -1.78
C ALA A 325 20.72 2.01 -2.30
N TRP A 326 19.50 2.01 -2.82
CA TRP A 326 18.89 0.84 -3.47
C TRP A 326 19.65 0.42 -4.74
N ILE A 327 20.03 1.34 -5.63
CA ILE A 327 20.86 1.02 -6.80
C ILE A 327 22.18 0.37 -6.37
N SER A 328 22.79 0.82 -5.28
CA SER A 328 24.06 0.27 -4.80
C SER A 328 23.97 -1.21 -4.39
N LYS A 329 22.77 -1.77 -4.19
CA LYS A 329 22.54 -3.17 -3.80
C LYS A 329 22.94 -4.17 -4.89
N ILE A 330 23.16 -3.75 -6.11
CA ILE A 330 23.79 -4.60 -7.14
C ILE A 330 25.19 -5.10 -6.74
N ALA A 331 25.85 -4.39 -5.85
CA ALA A 331 27.18 -4.73 -5.34
C ALA A 331 27.15 -5.19 -3.87
N ASP A 332 25.99 -5.57 -3.35
CA ASP A 332 25.85 -6.11 -1.99
C ASP A 332 26.70 -7.38 -1.83
N ILE A 333 27.22 -7.58 -0.62
CA ILE A 333 28.03 -8.77 -0.29
C ILE A 333 27.23 -10.06 -0.45
N SER A 334 25.91 -10.02 -0.17
CA SER A 334 25.01 -11.17 -0.31
C SER A 334 24.50 -11.32 -1.75
N PRO A 335 24.67 -12.50 -2.35
CA PRO A 335 24.04 -12.82 -3.63
C PRO A 335 22.51 -12.75 -3.60
N ASP A 336 21.90 -13.06 -2.45
CA ASP A 336 20.44 -13.06 -2.32
C ASP A 336 19.85 -11.65 -2.41
N VAL A 337 20.55 -10.65 -1.87
CA VAL A 337 20.20 -9.24 -2.04
C VAL A 337 20.34 -8.80 -3.50
N ARG A 338 21.42 -9.22 -4.18
CA ARG A 338 21.64 -8.89 -5.60
C ARG A 338 20.61 -9.57 -6.51
N VAL A 339 20.20 -10.81 -6.19
CA VAL A 339 19.10 -11.50 -6.88
C VAL A 339 17.79 -10.73 -6.72
N GLU A 340 17.44 -10.36 -5.49
CA GLU A 340 16.20 -9.61 -5.21
C GLU A 340 16.16 -8.27 -5.95
N TRP A 341 17.29 -7.54 -5.99
CA TRP A 341 17.42 -6.34 -6.79
C TRP A 341 17.15 -6.60 -8.27
N THR A 342 17.75 -7.66 -8.82
CA THR A 342 17.61 -8.03 -10.24
C THR A 342 16.18 -8.48 -10.55
N GLU A 343 15.50 -9.15 -9.61
CA GLU A 343 14.11 -9.61 -9.78
C GLU A 343 13.10 -8.47 -9.85
N SER A 344 13.41 -7.31 -9.32
CA SER A 344 12.53 -6.12 -9.41
C SER A 344 12.59 -5.44 -10.78
N ILE A 345 13.67 -5.65 -11.56
CA ILE A 345 13.94 -4.93 -12.82
C ILE A 345 12.89 -5.17 -13.91
N PRO A 346 12.38 -6.38 -14.16
CA PRO A 346 11.38 -6.60 -15.22
C PRO A 346 10.15 -5.69 -15.11
N GLN A 347 9.65 -5.52 -13.91
CA GLN A 347 8.46 -4.70 -13.67
C GLN A 347 8.79 -3.20 -13.79
N ILE A 348 9.99 -2.79 -13.34
CA ILE A 348 10.46 -1.40 -13.51
C ILE A 348 10.59 -1.06 -14.99
N ILE A 349 11.13 -1.96 -15.83
CA ILE A 349 11.23 -1.74 -17.29
C ILE A 349 9.86 -1.48 -17.89
N ALA A 350 8.85 -2.21 -17.45
CA ALA A 350 7.49 -2.12 -17.98
C ALA A 350 6.75 -0.84 -17.54
N THR A 351 7.11 -0.23 -16.40
CA THR A 351 6.33 0.85 -15.78
C THR A 351 7.06 2.19 -15.66
N ARG A 352 8.40 2.20 -15.64
CA ARG A 352 9.22 3.37 -15.27
C ARG A 352 10.30 3.70 -16.29
N GLU A 353 9.88 4.27 -17.40
CA GLU A 353 10.79 4.72 -18.46
C GLU A 353 11.75 5.83 -17.99
N ASP A 354 11.32 6.70 -17.08
CA ASP A 354 12.02 7.87 -16.58
C ASP A 354 13.35 7.55 -15.87
N ILE A 355 13.43 6.42 -15.15
CA ILE A 355 14.61 6.04 -14.34
C ILE A 355 15.49 5.01 -15.03
N PHE A 356 15.06 4.44 -16.16
CA PHE A 356 15.77 3.30 -16.72
C PHE A 356 17.13 3.66 -17.31
N LYS A 357 17.33 4.91 -17.71
CA LYS A 357 18.64 5.42 -18.17
C LYS A 357 19.73 5.24 -17.10
N GLU A 358 19.38 5.52 -15.84
CA GLU A 358 20.30 5.36 -14.70
C GLU A 358 20.53 3.88 -14.37
N LEU A 359 19.51 3.05 -14.53
CA LEU A 359 19.57 1.62 -14.22
C LEU A 359 20.35 0.81 -15.26
N ASN A 360 20.47 1.27 -16.52
CA ASN A 360 21.18 0.54 -17.59
C ASN A 360 22.62 0.15 -17.23
N GLN A 361 23.36 1.06 -16.56
CA GLN A 361 24.74 0.78 -16.14
C GLN A 361 24.78 -0.23 -14.99
N ALA A 362 23.85 -0.12 -14.05
CA ALA A 362 23.73 -1.03 -12.93
C ALA A 362 23.39 -2.43 -13.44
N LEU A 363 22.37 -2.54 -14.30
CA LEU A 363 21.92 -3.80 -14.88
C LEU A 363 23.03 -4.53 -15.66
N ALA A 364 23.89 -3.82 -16.39
CA ALA A 364 24.99 -4.46 -17.11
C ALA A 364 25.94 -5.27 -16.20
N LYS A 365 26.09 -4.86 -14.93
CA LYS A 365 26.95 -5.54 -13.96
C LYS A 365 26.35 -6.88 -13.50
N THR A 366 25.03 -7.03 -13.47
CA THR A 366 24.39 -8.26 -13.00
C THR A 366 24.59 -9.43 -13.99
N PHE A 367 24.79 -9.15 -15.29
CA PHE A 367 25.10 -10.18 -16.30
C PHE A 367 26.49 -10.78 -16.17
N ILE A 368 27.42 -10.07 -15.50
CA ILE A 368 28.78 -10.53 -15.24
C ILE A 368 29.06 -10.80 -13.77
N ASP A 369 28.00 -10.92 -12.96
CA ASP A 369 28.11 -11.19 -11.53
C ASP A 369 28.87 -12.50 -11.25
N SER A 370 29.54 -12.58 -10.11
CA SER A 370 30.26 -13.79 -9.68
C SER A 370 29.32 -14.96 -9.38
N ASP A 371 28.09 -14.69 -8.88
CA ASP A 371 27.10 -15.71 -8.52
C ASP A 371 26.23 -16.10 -9.74
N PRO A 372 26.12 -17.40 -10.07
CA PRO A 372 25.31 -17.85 -11.21
C PRO A 372 23.82 -17.58 -11.06
N ARG A 373 23.28 -17.46 -9.82
CA ARG A 373 21.87 -17.14 -9.58
C ARG A 373 21.56 -15.73 -10.06
N VAL A 374 22.45 -14.76 -9.79
CA VAL A 374 22.29 -13.37 -10.26
C VAL A 374 22.32 -13.33 -11.79
N ARG A 375 23.32 -14.00 -12.42
CA ARG A 375 23.38 -14.07 -13.90
C ARG A 375 22.15 -14.73 -14.51
N ARG A 376 21.65 -15.82 -13.89
CA ARG A 376 20.42 -16.49 -14.30
C ARG A 376 19.22 -15.56 -14.24
N THR A 377 19.05 -14.82 -13.14
CA THR A 377 17.96 -13.86 -12.98
C THR A 377 18.06 -12.72 -13.99
N SER A 378 19.29 -12.26 -14.31
CA SER A 378 19.51 -11.25 -15.36
C SER A 378 19.05 -11.73 -16.74
N VAL A 379 19.34 -12.96 -17.09
CA VAL A 379 18.86 -13.55 -18.36
C VAL A 379 17.33 -13.67 -18.38
N MET A 380 16.71 -14.00 -17.25
CA MET A 380 15.24 -14.10 -17.13
C MET A 380 14.52 -12.79 -17.44
N ILE A 381 15.17 -11.63 -17.33
CA ILE A 381 14.59 -10.33 -17.69
C ILE A 381 14.09 -10.34 -19.14
N PHE A 382 14.89 -10.89 -20.06
CA PHE A 382 14.54 -10.98 -21.49
C PHE A 382 13.35 -11.91 -21.77
N ASN A 383 13.01 -12.81 -20.84
CA ASN A 383 11.85 -13.68 -20.95
C ASN A 383 10.58 -13.10 -20.30
N LYS A 384 10.76 -12.23 -19.28
CA LYS A 384 9.65 -11.65 -18.51
C LYS A 384 9.11 -10.36 -19.12
N VAL A 385 9.94 -9.65 -19.90
CA VAL A 385 9.61 -8.33 -20.46
C VAL A 385 9.30 -8.47 -21.95
N PRO A 386 8.26 -7.81 -22.48
CA PRO A 386 7.98 -7.76 -23.91
C PRO A 386 9.19 -7.23 -24.70
N VAL A 387 9.41 -7.77 -25.89
CA VAL A 387 10.57 -7.40 -26.72
C VAL A 387 10.58 -5.90 -27.06
N THR A 388 9.41 -5.32 -27.30
CA THR A 388 9.23 -3.89 -27.56
C THR A 388 9.74 -3.02 -26.43
N GLU A 389 9.44 -3.37 -25.18
CA GLU A 389 9.90 -2.65 -23.99
C GLU A 389 11.41 -2.83 -23.75
N ILE A 390 11.94 -4.02 -24.05
CA ILE A 390 13.39 -4.25 -23.99
C ILE A 390 14.11 -3.31 -24.97
N TRP A 391 13.66 -3.25 -26.22
CA TRP A 391 14.27 -2.39 -27.26
C TRP A 391 14.16 -0.90 -26.94
N LYS A 392 13.09 -0.49 -26.30
CA LYS A 392 12.86 0.89 -25.88
C LYS A 392 13.76 1.31 -24.71
N ASN A 393 13.86 0.46 -23.70
CA ASN A 393 14.42 0.81 -22.40
C ASN A 393 15.86 0.32 -22.18
N ILE A 394 16.26 -0.84 -22.72
CA ILE A 394 17.61 -1.38 -22.59
C ILE A 394 18.48 -0.87 -23.73
N THR A 395 19.20 0.21 -23.47
CA THR A 395 20.04 0.87 -24.48
C THR A 395 21.54 0.58 -24.35
N ASN A 396 21.96 -0.07 -23.25
CA ASN A 396 23.37 -0.38 -23.00
C ASN A 396 23.79 -1.65 -23.75
N LYS A 397 24.61 -1.50 -24.80
CA LYS A 397 25.13 -2.60 -25.60
C LYS A 397 25.92 -3.67 -24.83
N ALA A 398 26.51 -3.30 -23.68
CA ALA A 398 27.22 -4.26 -22.84
C ALA A 398 26.30 -5.38 -22.31
N ILE A 399 25.01 -5.11 -22.11
CA ILE A 399 24.02 -6.11 -21.68
C ILE A 399 23.87 -7.18 -22.74
N TYR A 400 23.67 -6.79 -24.01
CA TYR A 400 23.53 -7.72 -25.13
C TYR A 400 24.83 -8.53 -25.40
N THR A 401 25.98 -7.86 -25.32
CA THR A 401 27.26 -8.55 -25.45
C THR A 401 27.48 -9.57 -24.34
N SER A 402 27.14 -9.22 -23.09
CA SER A 402 27.26 -10.13 -21.96
C SER A 402 26.26 -11.31 -22.08
N LEU A 403 25.06 -11.07 -22.61
CA LEU A 403 24.11 -12.12 -22.91
C LEU A 403 24.69 -13.14 -23.91
N LEU A 404 25.37 -12.69 -25.00
CA LEU A 404 26.05 -13.60 -25.94
C LEU A 404 27.15 -14.43 -25.27
N HIS A 405 27.90 -13.86 -24.34
CA HIS A 405 28.95 -14.58 -23.61
C HIS A 405 28.38 -15.67 -22.69
N LEU A 406 27.20 -15.44 -22.07
CA LEU A 406 26.56 -16.41 -21.20
C LEU A 406 26.07 -17.69 -21.92
N ALA A 407 26.03 -17.69 -23.27
CA ALA A 407 25.79 -18.91 -24.04
C ALA A 407 26.90 -19.97 -23.88
N ARG A 408 28.10 -19.54 -23.40
CA ARG A 408 29.25 -20.42 -23.11
C ARG A 408 29.53 -20.54 -21.61
N GLU A 409 28.60 -20.18 -20.78
CA GLU A 409 28.71 -20.25 -19.33
C GLU A 409 28.99 -21.70 -18.86
N LYS A 410 29.86 -21.84 -17.85
CA LYS A 410 30.16 -23.14 -17.25
C LYS A 410 28.97 -23.72 -16.49
N HIS A 411 28.21 -22.86 -15.83
CA HIS A 411 27.03 -23.28 -15.08
C HIS A 411 25.91 -23.68 -16.05
N LYS A 412 25.50 -24.95 -15.99
CA LYS A 412 24.57 -25.56 -16.93
C LYS A 412 23.25 -24.80 -17.05
N GLU A 413 22.59 -24.50 -15.91
CA GLU A 413 21.28 -23.85 -15.90
C GLU A 413 21.30 -22.44 -16.52
N VAL A 414 22.37 -21.68 -16.28
CA VAL A 414 22.53 -20.33 -16.86
C VAL A 414 22.73 -20.44 -18.37
N ARG A 415 23.57 -21.36 -18.81
CA ARG A 415 23.86 -21.58 -20.24
C ARG A 415 22.61 -22.02 -21.00
N GLU A 416 21.88 -23.01 -20.48
CA GLU A 416 20.66 -23.53 -21.12
C GLU A 416 19.58 -22.46 -21.23
N LEU A 417 19.36 -21.70 -20.15
CA LEU A 417 18.43 -20.59 -20.16
C LEU A 417 18.86 -19.52 -21.17
N CYS A 418 20.15 -19.18 -21.22
CA CYS A 418 20.67 -18.15 -22.09
C CYS A 418 20.51 -18.53 -23.57
N ILE A 419 20.83 -19.77 -23.96
CA ILE A 419 20.67 -20.28 -25.33
C ILE A 419 19.20 -20.13 -25.79
N ASN A 420 18.25 -20.59 -24.99
CA ASN A 420 16.83 -20.45 -25.29
C ASN A 420 16.39 -18.99 -25.39
N THR A 421 16.80 -18.18 -24.41
CA THR A 421 16.42 -16.76 -24.33
C THR A 421 16.91 -15.98 -25.53
N MET A 422 18.19 -16.19 -25.94
CA MET A 422 18.78 -15.49 -27.08
C MET A 422 18.06 -15.84 -28.39
N ALA A 423 17.78 -17.14 -28.63
CA ALA A 423 17.09 -17.58 -29.84
C ALA A 423 15.68 -17.00 -29.94
N LYS A 424 14.93 -17.05 -28.82
CA LYS A 424 13.60 -16.46 -28.71
C LYS A 424 13.63 -14.94 -28.92
N PHE A 425 14.55 -14.23 -28.24
CA PHE A 425 14.69 -12.79 -28.34
C PHE A 425 15.04 -12.35 -29.77
N TYR A 426 15.96 -13.07 -30.46
CA TYR A 426 16.27 -12.83 -31.86
C TYR A 426 15.01 -12.98 -32.76
N SER A 427 14.29 -14.08 -32.60
CA SER A 427 13.07 -14.33 -33.37
C SER A 427 12.02 -13.23 -33.20
N ASN A 428 11.73 -12.88 -31.95
CA ASN A 428 10.76 -11.83 -31.64
C ASN A 428 11.22 -10.47 -32.15
N SER A 429 12.51 -10.15 -32.02
CA SER A 429 13.08 -8.90 -32.52
C SER A 429 12.91 -8.77 -34.04
N LEU A 430 13.11 -9.85 -34.80
CA LEU A 430 12.89 -9.83 -36.26
C LEU A 430 11.43 -9.67 -36.65
N ASN A 431 10.51 -10.16 -35.85
CA ASN A 431 9.08 -10.15 -36.16
C ASN A 431 8.38 -8.86 -35.73
N GLU A 432 8.83 -8.24 -34.62
CA GLU A 432 8.10 -7.16 -33.94
C GLU A 432 8.81 -5.80 -33.99
N ILE A 433 10.13 -5.77 -34.28
CA ILE A 433 10.92 -4.55 -34.20
C ILE A 433 11.39 -4.11 -35.57
N GLU A 434 11.08 -2.87 -35.92
CA GLU A 434 11.60 -2.25 -37.15
C GLU A 434 13.09 -1.89 -36.97
N ARG A 435 13.90 -2.14 -38.00
CA ARG A 435 15.32 -1.78 -38.03
C ARG A 435 15.44 -0.26 -38.19
N THR A 436 15.81 0.42 -37.10
CA THR A 436 16.01 1.88 -37.09
C THR A 436 17.49 2.25 -36.97
N TYR A 437 17.86 3.43 -37.46
CA TYR A 437 19.24 3.94 -37.31
C TYR A 437 19.62 4.17 -35.83
N GLN A 438 18.67 4.49 -34.98
CA GLN A 438 18.91 4.74 -33.55
C GLN A 438 19.40 3.50 -32.79
N ASN A 439 19.03 2.32 -33.25
CA ASN A 439 19.36 1.04 -32.59
C ASN A 439 20.42 0.23 -33.39
N LYS A 440 21.13 0.86 -34.31
CA LYS A 440 22.06 0.16 -35.21
C LYS A 440 23.12 -0.67 -34.49
N GLU A 441 23.75 -0.13 -33.46
CA GLU A 441 24.77 -0.84 -32.66
C GLU A 441 24.24 -2.07 -31.95
N ILE A 442 22.97 -2.01 -31.48
CA ILE A 442 22.32 -3.15 -30.84
C ILE A 442 21.96 -4.20 -31.89
N TRP A 443 21.44 -3.79 -33.06
CA TRP A 443 21.19 -4.72 -34.17
C TRP A 443 22.46 -5.44 -34.63
N GLU A 444 23.61 -4.76 -34.74
CA GLU A 444 24.90 -5.38 -35.06
C GLU A 444 25.26 -6.50 -34.09
N ILE A 445 24.93 -6.35 -32.80
CA ILE A 445 25.20 -7.40 -31.80
C ILE A 445 24.16 -8.54 -31.94
N ILE A 446 22.88 -8.22 -32.06
CA ILE A 446 21.79 -9.21 -32.14
C ILE A 446 21.90 -10.05 -33.40
N ASP A 447 22.31 -9.48 -34.53
CA ASP A 447 22.54 -10.19 -35.77
C ASP A 447 23.65 -11.24 -35.67
N THR A 448 24.50 -11.18 -34.63
CA THR A 448 25.48 -12.24 -34.36
C THR A 448 24.95 -13.43 -33.59
N ILE A 449 23.69 -13.36 -33.08
CA ILE A 449 23.07 -14.47 -32.31
C ILE A 449 23.05 -15.78 -33.09
N PRO A 450 22.59 -15.82 -34.35
CA PRO A 450 22.61 -17.08 -35.11
C PRO A 450 24.02 -17.67 -35.24
N SER A 451 25.03 -16.85 -35.58
CA SER A 451 26.45 -17.27 -35.62
C SER A 451 26.92 -17.82 -34.28
N THR A 452 26.55 -17.14 -33.18
CA THR A 452 26.92 -17.55 -31.82
C THR A 452 26.35 -18.92 -31.49
N LEU A 453 25.08 -19.17 -31.80
CA LEU A 453 24.39 -20.45 -31.56
C LEU A 453 24.99 -21.58 -32.39
N TYR A 454 25.23 -21.38 -33.71
CA TYR A 454 25.86 -22.39 -34.53
C TYR A 454 27.34 -22.66 -34.15
N ASN A 455 28.04 -21.67 -33.62
CA ASN A 455 29.39 -21.83 -33.10
C ASN A 455 29.48 -22.64 -31.81
N LEU A 456 28.36 -22.90 -31.09
CA LEU A 456 28.32 -23.77 -29.90
C LEU A 456 28.59 -25.25 -30.27
N TYR A 457 28.32 -25.69 -31.50
CA TYR A 457 28.65 -27.05 -31.95
C TYR A 457 30.16 -27.37 -31.84
N TYR A 458 31.04 -26.36 -31.85
CA TYR A 458 32.45 -26.56 -31.65
C TYR A 458 32.86 -26.94 -30.23
N ILE A 459 31.94 -26.78 -29.24
CA ILE A 459 32.14 -27.29 -27.88
C ILE A 459 32.11 -28.82 -27.84
N ASN A 460 31.45 -29.42 -28.80
CA ASN A 460 31.32 -30.88 -28.97
C ASN A 460 30.71 -31.59 -27.75
N ASP A 461 29.71 -30.98 -27.11
CA ASP A 461 28.91 -31.53 -26.02
C ASP A 461 27.54 -31.91 -26.55
N LEU A 462 27.12 -33.17 -26.33
CA LEU A 462 25.85 -33.70 -26.87
C LEU A 462 24.63 -32.93 -26.33
N ASN A 463 24.60 -32.60 -25.05
CA ASN A 463 23.47 -31.89 -24.46
C ASN A 463 23.35 -30.47 -25.05
N ILE A 464 24.50 -29.78 -25.25
CA ILE A 464 24.50 -28.45 -25.87
C ILE A 464 24.05 -28.58 -27.34
N ASN A 465 24.49 -29.58 -28.06
CA ASN A 465 24.11 -29.76 -29.45
C ASN A 465 22.62 -30.04 -29.60
N GLU A 466 22.03 -30.92 -28.77
CA GLU A 466 20.59 -31.19 -28.74
C GLU A 466 19.78 -29.93 -28.42
N GLN A 467 20.25 -29.10 -27.48
CA GLN A 467 19.60 -27.85 -27.17
C GLN A 467 19.70 -26.84 -28.32
N VAL A 468 20.85 -26.74 -28.96
CA VAL A 468 21.05 -25.87 -30.14
C VAL A 468 20.17 -26.33 -31.29
N ASP A 469 20.08 -27.66 -31.55
CA ASP A 469 19.16 -28.24 -32.53
C ASP A 469 17.70 -27.80 -32.25
N SER A 470 17.25 -27.91 -30.99
CA SER A 470 15.90 -27.52 -30.58
C SER A 470 15.62 -26.05 -30.85
N VAL A 471 16.51 -25.13 -30.39
CA VAL A 471 16.27 -23.68 -30.54
C VAL A 471 16.39 -23.21 -31.99
N ILE A 472 17.17 -23.91 -32.84
CA ILE A 472 17.23 -23.60 -34.27
C ILE A 472 15.86 -23.86 -34.92
N PHE A 473 15.26 -25.04 -34.67
CA PHE A 473 13.96 -25.39 -35.25
C PHE A 473 12.80 -24.62 -34.61
N GLU A 474 12.89 -24.30 -33.34
CA GLU A 474 11.81 -23.60 -32.63
C GLU A 474 11.79 -22.10 -32.92
N TYR A 475 12.95 -21.44 -32.98
CA TYR A 475 13.03 -19.96 -33.03
C TYR A 475 13.76 -19.42 -34.25
N LEU A 476 14.92 -19.98 -34.66
CA LEU A 476 15.70 -19.42 -35.75
C LEU A 476 15.09 -19.71 -37.12
N LEU A 477 14.78 -20.98 -37.37
CA LEU A 477 14.23 -21.48 -38.62
C LEU A 477 12.95 -22.28 -38.32
N PRO A 478 11.90 -21.68 -37.75
CA PRO A 478 10.66 -22.36 -37.44
C PRO A 478 9.99 -22.86 -38.73
N PHE A 479 9.17 -23.88 -38.59
CA PHE A 479 8.36 -24.32 -39.71
C PHE A 479 7.34 -23.25 -40.08
N GLU A 480 7.48 -22.76 -41.31
CA GLU A 480 6.57 -21.77 -41.91
C GLU A 480 5.92 -22.42 -43.13
N PRO A 481 4.59 -22.42 -43.26
CA PRO A 481 3.90 -23.00 -44.42
C PRO A 481 4.23 -22.30 -45.74
N ASP A 482 4.51 -21.02 -45.70
CA ASP A 482 4.89 -20.18 -46.83
C ASP A 482 6.36 -20.36 -47.17
N ASN A 483 6.64 -20.90 -48.36
CA ASN A 483 8.02 -21.14 -48.81
C ASN A 483 8.82 -19.86 -49.00
N ASP A 484 8.21 -18.76 -49.45
CA ASP A 484 8.93 -17.51 -49.67
C ASP A 484 9.36 -16.89 -48.36
N LYS A 485 8.50 -16.94 -47.35
CA LYS A 485 8.85 -16.52 -45.99
C LYS A 485 9.95 -17.38 -45.37
N ARG A 486 9.89 -18.69 -45.57
CA ARG A 486 10.97 -19.61 -45.11
C ARG A 486 12.31 -19.29 -45.74
N VAL A 487 12.34 -19.09 -47.07
CA VAL A 487 13.55 -18.73 -47.79
C VAL A 487 14.08 -17.37 -47.33
N HIS A 488 13.20 -16.39 -47.20
CA HIS A 488 13.58 -15.07 -46.68
C HIS A 488 14.16 -15.15 -45.27
N ARG A 489 13.54 -15.89 -44.37
CA ARG A 489 14.04 -16.12 -43.01
C ARG A 489 15.40 -16.79 -43.01
N LEU A 490 15.59 -17.83 -43.82
CA LEU A 490 16.86 -18.54 -43.97
C LEU A 490 17.94 -17.60 -44.47
N LEU A 491 17.68 -16.81 -45.51
CA LEU A 491 18.62 -15.84 -46.06
C LEU A 491 19.00 -14.76 -45.03
N THR A 492 18.05 -14.29 -44.26
CA THR A 492 18.30 -13.34 -43.16
C THR A 492 19.23 -13.90 -42.11
N VAL A 493 19.02 -15.16 -41.68
CA VAL A 493 19.88 -15.84 -40.70
C VAL A 493 21.26 -16.05 -41.26
N LEU A 494 21.38 -16.50 -42.53
CA LEU A 494 22.66 -16.77 -43.18
C LEU A 494 23.49 -15.51 -43.49
N SER A 495 22.84 -14.38 -43.77
CA SER A 495 23.52 -13.13 -44.14
C SER A 495 24.49 -12.61 -43.05
N HIS A 496 24.25 -13.01 -41.79
CA HIS A 496 25.07 -12.58 -40.66
C HIS A 496 25.97 -13.70 -40.09
N PHE A 497 26.16 -14.80 -40.86
CA PHE A 497 27.02 -15.89 -40.43
C PHE A 497 28.52 -15.55 -40.62
N ASP A 498 29.29 -15.91 -39.61
CA ASP A 498 30.75 -15.99 -39.75
C ASP A 498 31.17 -17.29 -40.47
N LYS A 499 32.43 -17.40 -40.84
CA LYS A 499 32.97 -18.58 -41.54
C LYS A 499 32.78 -19.88 -40.75
N LYS A 500 32.82 -19.84 -39.41
CA LYS A 500 32.67 -21.00 -38.55
C LYS A 500 31.22 -21.45 -38.52
N ALA A 501 30.27 -20.51 -38.36
CA ALA A 501 28.84 -20.78 -38.37
C ALA A 501 28.39 -21.40 -39.70
N PHE A 502 28.90 -20.90 -40.85
CA PHE A 502 28.66 -21.55 -42.15
C PHE A 502 29.11 -22.99 -42.16
N THR A 503 30.31 -23.27 -41.65
CA THR A 503 30.82 -24.66 -41.61
C THR A 503 29.96 -25.55 -40.74
N SER A 504 29.50 -25.06 -39.59
CA SER A 504 28.60 -25.77 -38.69
C SER A 504 27.23 -26.02 -39.34
N PHE A 505 26.67 -25.02 -40.01
CA PHE A 505 25.40 -25.11 -40.73
C PHE A 505 25.43 -26.22 -41.80
N PHE A 506 26.47 -26.27 -42.66
CA PHE A 506 26.59 -27.30 -43.68
C PHE A 506 26.75 -28.70 -43.07
N ARG A 507 27.53 -28.84 -41.99
CA ARG A 507 27.67 -30.14 -41.28
C ARG A 507 26.35 -30.59 -40.69
N PHE A 508 25.56 -29.68 -40.10
CA PHE A 508 24.25 -29.93 -39.54
C PHE A 508 23.29 -30.40 -40.66
N GLN A 509 23.22 -29.71 -41.81
CA GLN A 509 22.39 -30.09 -42.93
C GLN A 509 22.77 -31.49 -43.50
N CYS A 510 24.07 -31.78 -43.62
CA CYS A 510 24.54 -33.09 -44.05
C CYS A 510 24.09 -34.20 -43.08
N LYS A 511 24.18 -33.99 -41.77
CA LYS A 511 23.76 -34.91 -40.74
C LYS A 511 22.25 -35.15 -40.77
N THR A 512 21.46 -34.10 -40.93
CA THR A 512 20.01 -34.16 -41.03
C THR A 512 19.58 -34.93 -42.26
N ASN A 513 20.16 -34.67 -43.42
CA ASN A 513 19.90 -35.42 -44.66
C ASN A 513 20.26 -36.93 -44.53
N GLN A 514 21.40 -37.24 -43.91
CA GLN A 514 21.78 -38.65 -43.65
C GLN A 514 20.80 -39.36 -42.72
N ASN A 515 20.28 -38.69 -41.70
CA ASN A 515 19.28 -39.23 -40.78
C ASN A 515 17.94 -39.46 -41.50
N ILE A 516 17.48 -38.54 -42.33
CA ILE A 516 16.30 -38.68 -43.17
C ILE A 516 16.45 -39.87 -44.14
N LEU A 517 17.56 -39.98 -44.81
CA LEU A 517 17.84 -41.09 -45.72
C LEU A 517 17.85 -42.46 -44.99
N ARG A 518 18.44 -42.53 -43.78
CA ARG A 518 18.40 -43.72 -42.94
C ARG A 518 16.98 -44.05 -42.52
N TYR A 519 16.17 -43.06 -42.18
CA TYR A 519 14.77 -43.25 -41.80
C TYR A 519 13.95 -43.82 -42.97
N ILE A 520 14.15 -43.29 -44.20
CA ILE A 520 13.51 -43.75 -45.41
C ILE A 520 13.95 -45.19 -45.80
N GLN A 521 15.19 -45.59 -45.43
CA GLN A 521 15.70 -46.95 -45.69
C GLN A 521 15.17 -47.99 -44.67
N ILE A 522 14.65 -47.59 -43.55
CA ILE A 522 14.11 -48.45 -42.50
C ILE A 522 12.62 -48.70 -42.71
N TYR A 523 11.90 -47.85 -43.40
CA TYR A 523 10.51 -47.97 -43.81
C TYR A 523 10.39 -48.22 -45.32
#